data_fb5255402148c8c1e0152eaff42e7faa
#
_entry.id   fb5255402148c8c1e0152eaff42e7faa
#
_cell.length_a   1.000
_cell.length_b   1.000
_cell.length_c   1.000
_cell.angle_alpha   90.00
_cell.angle_beta   90.00
_cell.angle_gamma   90.00
#
_symmetry.space_group_name_H-M   'P 1'
#
loop_
_entity.id
_entity.type
_entity.pdbx_description
1 polymer ?
#
loop_
_entity_poly.entity_id
_entity_poly.type
_entity_poly.pdbx_seq_one_letter_code
_entity_poly.pdbx_strand_id
1 'polypeptide(L)'
;MPDLLVVGDSLAFHGPERPCPADEPRLWPNIAAARLGGRAEIVARAGWTARHAWSAITGDPRVWAALPRVGAVVLGVSGMDSLPSPLPTALRELIPVLRPAPLRHAARSAYRRAQPRLAPALARLPGGGPATLPPRLTAAYLERCRAGVHALRPGLPVVALAPSVHRAADYGLAHPHRAATDAAIHRWAAGAPAVTVLDVPALVGEHVLGGHGNPDGLHWGWAGHAAVGEALAGLLAAVGDRP
;
A
#
# COMPACT_ATOMS: atom_id res chain seq x y z
N MET A 1 2.73 -24.60 1.97
CA MET A 1 3.32 -23.35 2.50
C MET A 1 2.31 -22.65 3.40
N PRO A 2 2.75 -21.88 4.39
CA PRO A 2 1.84 -21.15 5.27
C PRO A 2 1.14 -20.00 4.55
N ASP A 3 0.02 -19.54 5.13
CA ASP A 3 -0.77 -18.42 4.65
C ASP A 3 0.04 -17.12 4.55
N LEU A 4 -0.46 -16.13 3.82
CA LEU A 4 0.10 -14.78 3.74
C LEU A 4 -0.77 -13.80 4.53
N LEU A 5 -0.15 -12.89 5.28
CA LEU A 5 -0.84 -11.71 5.82
C LEU A 5 -0.51 -10.50 4.93
N VAL A 6 -1.53 -9.90 4.35
CA VAL A 6 -1.40 -8.68 3.55
C VAL A 6 -2.01 -7.51 4.30
N VAL A 7 -1.19 -6.54 4.68
CA VAL A 7 -1.63 -5.26 5.24
C VAL A 7 -1.45 -4.20 4.17
N GLY A 8 -2.58 -3.70 3.61
CA GLY A 8 -2.52 -2.93 2.38
C GLY A 8 -3.53 -1.80 2.25
N ASP A 9 -3.44 -1.11 1.14
CA ASP A 9 -4.43 -0.13 0.68
C ASP A 9 -5.43 -0.75 -0.30
N SER A 10 -6.11 0.09 -1.10
CA SER A 10 -7.10 -0.38 -2.07
C SER A 10 -6.54 -1.26 -3.17
N LEU A 11 -5.27 -1.18 -3.49
CA LEU A 11 -4.63 -2.04 -4.50
C LEU A 11 -4.67 -3.53 -4.10
N ALA A 12 -4.88 -3.85 -2.81
CA ALA A 12 -4.98 -5.22 -2.36
C ALA A 12 -6.35 -5.87 -2.63
N PHE A 13 -7.40 -5.07 -2.86
CA PHE A 13 -8.77 -5.59 -3.02
C PHE A 13 -9.60 -4.92 -4.12
N HIS A 14 -9.06 -3.93 -4.83
CA HIS A 14 -9.79 -3.22 -5.87
C HIS A 14 -9.45 -3.77 -7.25
N GLY A 15 -10.41 -4.42 -7.89
CA GLY A 15 -10.27 -4.85 -9.28
C GLY A 15 -10.41 -3.67 -10.27
N PRO A 16 -10.41 -3.96 -11.58
CA PRO A 16 -10.42 -2.93 -12.62
C PRO A 16 -11.68 -2.04 -12.62
N GLU A 17 -12.80 -2.52 -12.09
CA GLU A 17 -14.06 -1.78 -12.12
C GLU A 17 -14.51 -1.32 -10.74
N ARG A 18 -14.28 -2.14 -9.71
CA ARG A 18 -14.82 -1.93 -8.37
C ARG A 18 -14.02 -2.71 -7.31
N PRO A 19 -14.20 -2.37 -6.02
CA PRO A 19 -13.76 -3.23 -4.94
C PRO A 19 -14.36 -4.63 -5.06
N CYS A 20 -13.54 -5.64 -4.80
CA CYS A 20 -13.91 -7.05 -4.84
C CYS A 20 -13.98 -7.65 -3.43
N PRO A 21 -14.69 -8.77 -3.23
CA PRO A 21 -14.56 -9.57 -2.03
C PRO A 21 -13.11 -9.99 -1.78
N ALA A 22 -12.75 -10.18 -0.51
CA ALA A 22 -11.36 -10.49 -0.14
C ALA A 22 -10.87 -11.84 -0.70
N ASP A 23 -11.79 -12.74 -1.02
CA ASP A 23 -11.54 -14.07 -1.58
C ASP A 23 -11.58 -14.11 -3.13
N GLU A 24 -11.73 -12.96 -3.82
CA GLU A 24 -11.65 -12.90 -5.29
C GLU A 24 -10.31 -13.47 -5.77
N PRO A 25 -10.30 -14.61 -6.50
CA PRO A 25 -9.05 -15.33 -6.83
C PRO A 25 -8.10 -14.56 -7.75
N ARG A 26 -8.58 -13.56 -8.48
CA ARG A 26 -7.78 -12.73 -9.40
C ARG A 26 -7.07 -11.56 -8.71
N LEU A 27 -7.33 -11.30 -7.44
CA LEU A 27 -6.55 -10.32 -6.68
C LEU A 27 -5.13 -10.83 -6.45
N TRP A 28 -4.14 -9.96 -6.56
CA TRP A 28 -2.73 -10.32 -6.41
C TRP A 28 -2.39 -11.03 -5.09
N PRO A 29 -3.01 -10.71 -3.93
CA PRO A 29 -2.74 -11.45 -2.70
C PRO A 29 -3.15 -12.92 -2.80
N ASN A 30 -4.31 -13.17 -3.41
CA ASN A 30 -4.83 -14.53 -3.55
C ASN A 30 -4.08 -15.33 -4.61
N ILE A 31 -3.64 -14.68 -5.71
CA ILE A 31 -2.77 -15.31 -6.72
C ILE A 31 -1.47 -15.75 -6.05
N ALA A 32 -0.79 -14.85 -5.33
CA ALA A 32 0.46 -15.17 -4.66
C ALA A 32 0.30 -16.30 -3.63
N ALA A 33 -0.72 -16.23 -2.78
CA ALA A 33 -0.99 -17.24 -1.79
C ALA A 33 -1.31 -18.61 -2.42
N ALA A 34 -2.12 -18.65 -3.47
CA ALA A 34 -2.45 -19.89 -4.19
C ALA A 34 -1.23 -20.54 -4.82
N ARG A 35 -0.31 -19.74 -5.42
CA ARG A 35 0.96 -20.24 -5.96
C ARG A 35 1.87 -20.87 -4.89
N LEU A 36 1.76 -20.37 -3.67
CA LEU A 36 2.50 -20.88 -2.51
C LEU A 36 1.76 -22.02 -1.77
N GLY A 37 0.57 -22.41 -2.23
CA GLY A 37 -0.23 -23.46 -1.61
C GLY A 37 -0.89 -23.05 -0.29
N GLY A 38 -1.08 -21.76 -0.05
CA GLY A 38 -1.71 -21.18 1.12
C GLY A 38 -2.90 -20.28 0.77
N ARG A 39 -3.34 -19.44 1.73
CA ARG A 39 -4.39 -18.43 1.60
C ARG A 39 -3.88 -17.06 1.96
N ALA A 40 -4.51 -16.01 1.44
CA ALA A 40 -4.23 -14.64 1.83
C ALA A 40 -5.24 -14.15 2.88
N GLU A 41 -4.72 -13.66 4.00
CA GLU A 41 -5.47 -12.85 4.96
C GLU A 41 -5.26 -11.39 4.62
N ILE A 42 -6.30 -10.73 4.10
CA ILE A 42 -6.22 -9.35 3.61
C ILE A 42 -6.78 -8.40 4.65
N VAL A 43 -5.93 -7.59 5.25
CA VAL A 43 -6.29 -6.49 6.15
C VAL A 43 -5.96 -5.19 5.42
N ALA A 44 -6.93 -4.65 4.71
CA ALA A 44 -6.70 -3.50 3.85
C ALA A 44 -7.89 -2.53 3.86
N ARG A 45 -7.59 -1.26 3.53
CA ARG A 45 -8.60 -0.23 3.39
C ARG A 45 -8.18 0.84 2.38
N ALA A 46 -9.12 1.37 1.63
CA ALA A 46 -8.87 2.43 0.67
C ALA A 46 -8.18 3.65 1.32
N GLY A 47 -7.11 4.11 0.68
CA GLY A 47 -6.36 5.27 1.11
C GLY A 47 -5.45 5.08 2.32
N TRP A 48 -5.19 3.83 2.73
CA TRP A 48 -4.24 3.56 3.81
C TRP A 48 -2.81 3.95 3.42
N THR A 49 -2.07 4.39 4.42
CA THR A 49 -0.65 4.74 4.38
C THR A 49 0.13 3.81 5.30
N ALA A 50 1.45 3.88 5.30
CA ALA A 50 2.30 3.12 6.23
C ALA A 50 1.94 3.38 7.70
N ARG A 51 1.46 4.59 8.03
CA ARG A 51 0.93 4.91 9.36
C ARG A 51 -0.30 4.07 9.72
N HIS A 52 -1.21 3.88 8.77
CA HIS A 52 -2.40 3.04 8.98
C HIS A 52 -2.05 1.55 9.08
N ALA A 53 -1.06 1.09 8.30
CA ALA A 53 -0.54 -0.26 8.43
C ALA A 53 0.00 -0.52 9.84
N TRP A 54 0.77 0.42 10.39
CA TRP A 54 1.21 0.35 11.78
C TRP A 54 0.04 0.26 12.76
N SER A 55 -0.99 1.12 12.59
CA SER A 55 -2.21 1.06 13.41
C SER A 55 -2.93 -0.30 13.33
N ALA A 56 -2.97 -0.91 12.14
CA ALA A 56 -3.56 -2.22 11.94
C ALA A 56 -2.74 -3.32 12.65
N ILE A 57 -1.41 -3.31 12.49
CA ILE A 57 -0.53 -4.30 13.13
C ILE A 57 -0.64 -4.25 14.65
N THR A 58 -0.83 -3.07 15.23
CA THR A 58 -0.92 -2.91 16.69
C THR A 58 -2.33 -3.02 17.26
N GLY A 59 -3.37 -2.85 16.45
CA GLY A 59 -4.74 -2.72 16.97
C GLY A 59 -5.79 -3.59 16.29
N ASP A 60 -5.50 -4.27 15.17
CA ASP A 60 -6.50 -5.08 14.46
C ASP A 60 -6.44 -6.55 14.91
N PRO A 61 -7.49 -7.09 15.54
CA PRO A 61 -7.52 -8.49 15.98
C PRO A 61 -7.30 -9.51 14.85
N ARG A 62 -7.66 -9.17 13.62
CA ARG A 62 -7.43 -10.06 12.45
C ARG A 62 -5.95 -10.27 12.20
N VAL A 63 -5.14 -9.21 12.34
CA VAL A 63 -3.68 -9.30 12.24
C VAL A 63 -3.14 -10.23 13.31
N TRP A 64 -3.58 -10.07 14.55
CA TRP A 64 -3.10 -10.91 15.67
C TRP A 64 -3.51 -12.37 15.51
N ALA A 65 -4.72 -12.62 15.01
CA ALA A 65 -5.18 -13.98 14.73
C ALA A 65 -4.41 -14.62 13.55
N ALA A 66 -3.96 -13.85 12.57
CA ALA A 66 -3.23 -14.34 11.41
C ALA A 66 -1.75 -14.60 11.70
N LEU A 67 -1.07 -13.72 12.42
CA LEU A 67 0.38 -13.76 12.65
C LEU A 67 0.95 -15.11 13.10
N PRO A 68 0.32 -15.90 13.99
CA PRO A 68 0.87 -17.20 14.41
C PRO A 68 0.99 -18.22 13.28
N ARG A 69 0.16 -18.15 12.22
CA ARG A 69 0.04 -19.16 11.18
C ARG A 69 0.61 -18.77 9.82
N VAL A 70 0.86 -17.47 9.60
CA VAL A 70 1.37 -17.00 8.29
C VAL A 70 2.87 -17.25 8.12
N GLY A 71 3.30 -17.42 6.89
CA GLY A 71 4.70 -17.60 6.51
C GLY A 71 5.39 -16.32 6.05
N ALA A 72 4.62 -15.27 5.77
CA ALA A 72 5.16 -13.96 5.43
C ALA A 72 4.12 -12.86 5.68
N VAL A 73 4.61 -11.63 5.86
CA VAL A 73 3.79 -10.43 5.92
C VAL A 73 4.11 -9.54 4.71
N VAL A 74 3.08 -9.05 4.03
CA VAL A 74 3.23 -8.12 2.90
C VAL A 74 2.67 -6.75 3.30
N LEU A 75 3.50 -5.72 3.20
CA LEU A 75 3.15 -4.32 3.47
C LEU A 75 2.87 -3.60 2.14
N GLY A 76 1.61 -3.57 1.72
CA GLY A 76 1.15 -3.00 0.46
C GLY A 76 0.58 -1.60 0.60
N VAL A 77 1.33 -0.64 1.17
CA VAL A 77 0.79 0.69 1.56
C VAL A 77 1.56 1.91 1.04
N SER A 78 2.66 1.81 0.38
CA SER A 78 3.52 2.96 0.04
C SER A 78 2.99 3.88 -1.07
N GLY A 79 2.08 3.39 -1.91
CA GLY A 79 1.53 4.14 -3.04
C GLY A 79 0.86 5.43 -2.59
N MET A 80 -0.08 5.33 -1.64
CA MET A 80 -0.80 6.48 -1.11
C MET A 80 0.08 7.47 -0.36
N ASP A 81 1.17 7.01 0.26
CA ASP A 81 2.10 7.86 1.02
C ASP A 81 2.73 8.93 0.13
N SER A 82 3.12 8.54 -1.07
CA SER A 82 3.85 9.36 -2.04
C SER A 82 2.98 10.29 -2.89
N LEU A 83 1.65 10.21 -2.76
CA LEU A 83 0.75 11.10 -3.49
C LEU A 83 0.73 12.51 -2.89
N PRO A 84 0.61 13.57 -3.74
CA PRO A 84 0.45 14.92 -3.25
C PRO A 84 -0.87 15.05 -2.49
N SER A 85 -0.84 15.71 -1.34
CA SER A 85 -2.04 15.91 -0.51
C SER A 85 -2.08 17.31 0.09
N PRO A 86 -3.21 18.02 -0.02
CA PRO A 86 -3.37 19.31 0.64
C PRO A 86 -3.37 19.22 2.17
N LEU A 87 -3.63 18.02 2.71
CA LEU A 87 -3.61 17.77 4.15
C LEU A 87 -2.67 16.61 4.47
N PRO A 88 -1.75 16.75 5.42
CA PRO A 88 -0.99 15.65 5.99
C PRO A 88 -1.91 14.56 6.55
N THR A 89 -1.48 13.31 6.52
CA THR A 89 -2.26 12.15 7.00
C THR A 89 -2.82 12.38 8.40
N ALA A 90 -2.03 12.91 9.33
CA ALA A 90 -2.47 13.16 10.70
C ALA A 90 -3.69 14.11 10.79
N LEU A 91 -3.74 15.18 9.96
CA LEU A 91 -4.90 16.09 9.92
C LEU A 91 -6.09 15.43 9.21
N ARG A 92 -5.84 14.65 8.17
CA ARG A 92 -6.90 13.93 7.46
C ARG A 92 -7.61 12.93 8.38
N GLU A 93 -6.88 12.29 9.28
CA GLU A 93 -7.41 11.36 10.28
C GLU A 93 -8.30 12.04 11.35
N LEU A 94 -8.23 13.33 11.51
CA LEU A 94 -9.14 14.07 12.40
C LEU A 94 -10.54 14.22 11.80
N ILE A 95 -10.68 14.19 10.47
CA ILE A 95 -11.99 14.38 9.81
C ILE A 95 -13.03 13.35 10.30
N PRO A 96 -12.75 12.04 10.40
CA PRO A 96 -13.71 11.04 10.88
C PRO A 96 -14.16 11.23 12.32
N VAL A 97 -13.32 11.87 13.17
CA VAL A 97 -13.61 12.03 14.61
C VAL A 97 -14.26 13.38 14.94
N LEU A 98 -14.42 14.28 13.96
CA LEU A 98 -15.09 15.56 14.16
C LEU A 98 -16.53 15.37 14.67
N ARG A 99 -16.88 16.20 15.62
CA ARG A 99 -18.23 16.32 16.18
C ARG A 99 -18.73 17.76 16.03
N PRO A 100 -20.02 18.02 15.80
CA PRO A 100 -21.09 17.04 15.54
C PRO A 100 -21.02 16.44 14.12
N ALA A 101 -21.88 15.47 13.81
CA ALA A 101 -21.91 14.77 12.53
C ALA A 101 -22.02 15.70 11.29
N PRO A 102 -22.84 16.79 11.29
CA PRO A 102 -22.88 17.72 10.16
C PRO A 102 -21.53 18.37 9.86
N LEU A 103 -20.75 18.76 10.87
CA LEU A 103 -19.40 19.30 10.70
C LEU A 103 -18.46 18.28 10.04
N ARG A 104 -18.52 17.03 10.49
CA ARG A 104 -17.75 15.94 9.88
C ARG A 104 -18.10 15.73 8.42
N HIS A 105 -19.39 15.73 8.07
CA HIS A 105 -19.83 15.62 6.68
C HIS A 105 -19.38 16.80 5.84
N ALA A 106 -19.49 18.02 6.35
CA ALA A 106 -19.04 19.23 5.69
C ALA A 106 -17.52 19.19 5.43
N ALA A 107 -16.73 18.87 6.44
CA ALA A 107 -15.27 18.75 6.33
C ALA A 107 -14.85 17.68 5.30
N ARG A 108 -15.50 16.52 5.33
CA ARG A 108 -15.26 15.45 4.35
C ARG A 108 -15.61 15.89 2.93
N SER A 109 -16.75 16.53 2.74
CA SER A 109 -17.19 17.04 1.44
C SER A 109 -16.28 18.15 0.92
N ALA A 110 -15.87 19.07 1.78
CA ALA A 110 -14.92 20.13 1.43
C ALA A 110 -13.58 19.55 0.98
N TYR A 111 -13.03 18.60 1.75
CA TYR A 111 -11.79 17.92 1.40
C TYR A 111 -11.90 17.20 0.04
N ARG A 112 -12.95 16.41 -0.17
CA ARG A 112 -13.14 15.67 -1.43
C ARG A 112 -13.30 16.58 -2.65
N ARG A 113 -13.90 17.77 -2.50
CA ARG A 113 -14.02 18.76 -3.58
C ARG A 113 -12.71 19.50 -3.83
N ALA A 114 -11.95 19.77 -2.77
CA ALA A 114 -10.70 20.52 -2.87
C ALA A 114 -9.56 19.68 -3.45
N GLN A 115 -9.49 18.39 -3.12
CA GLN A 115 -8.38 17.52 -3.49
C GLN A 115 -8.09 17.51 -5.01
N PRO A 116 -9.07 17.27 -5.92
CA PRO A 116 -8.80 17.23 -7.35
C PRO A 116 -8.28 18.55 -7.92
N ARG A 117 -8.55 19.67 -7.24
CA ARG A 117 -8.09 21.01 -7.65
C ARG A 117 -6.74 21.36 -7.04
N LEU A 118 -6.54 21.02 -5.77
CA LEU A 118 -5.33 21.40 -5.03
C LEU A 118 -4.15 20.47 -5.28
N ALA A 119 -4.39 19.16 -5.40
CA ALA A 119 -3.32 18.19 -5.61
C ALA A 119 -2.50 18.47 -6.91
N PRO A 120 -3.13 18.74 -8.07
CA PRO A 120 -2.40 19.14 -9.27
C PRO A 120 -1.61 20.44 -9.10
N ALA A 121 -2.18 21.43 -8.41
CA ALA A 121 -1.49 22.70 -8.15
C ALA A 121 -0.29 22.51 -7.22
N LEU A 122 -0.45 21.73 -6.16
CA LEU A 122 0.63 21.38 -5.22
C LEU A 122 1.75 20.61 -5.92
N ALA A 123 1.42 19.68 -6.80
CA ALA A 123 2.41 18.90 -7.56
C ALA A 123 3.31 19.78 -8.46
N ARG A 124 2.87 20.99 -8.83
CA ARG A 124 3.65 21.95 -9.60
C ARG A 124 4.58 22.83 -8.76
N LEU A 125 4.43 22.82 -7.45
CA LEU A 125 5.32 23.58 -6.57
C LEU A 125 6.74 22.99 -6.57
N PRO A 126 7.78 23.80 -6.31
CA PRO A 126 9.13 23.28 -6.09
C PRO A 126 9.11 22.15 -5.05
N GLY A 127 9.70 21.00 -5.39
CA GLY A 127 9.65 19.81 -4.52
C GLY A 127 8.32 19.05 -4.52
N GLY A 128 7.33 19.42 -5.34
CA GLY A 128 6.06 18.70 -5.48
C GLY A 128 5.03 18.95 -4.38
N GLY A 129 5.23 19.98 -3.54
CA GLY A 129 4.34 20.27 -2.41
C GLY A 129 4.39 19.21 -1.30
N PRO A 130 3.41 19.16 -0.39
CA PRO A 130 3.40 18.16 0.67
C PRO A 130 2.96 16.79 0.15
N ALA A 131 3.69 15.73 0.53
CA ALA A 131 3.27 14.34 0.37
C ALA A 131 2.20 13.98 1.42
N THR A 132 1.35 13.00 1.11
CA THR A 132 0.40 12.44 2.08
C THR A 132 1.12 11.94 3.34
N LEU A 133 2.25 11.24 3.16
CA LEU A 133 3.19 10.90 4.22
C LEU A 133 4.61 11.12 3.69
N PRO A 134 5.45 11.95 4.33
CA PRO A 134 6.82 12.18 3.88
C PRO A 134 7.64 10.89 3.80
N PRO A 135 8.57 10.73 2.82
CA PRO A 135 9.32 9.48 2.59
C PRO A 135 10.03 8.93 3.85
N ARG A 136 10.60 9.81 4.67
CA ARG A 136 11.25 9.44 5.94
C ARG A 136 10.26 8.84 6.94
N LEU A 137 9.02 9.32 6.97
CA LEU A 137 7.98 8.79 7.86
C LEU A 137 7.40 7.49 7.30
N THR A 138 7.28 7.34 5.99
CA THR A 138 6.93 6.05 5.37
C THR A 138 7.90 4.97 5.84
N ALA A 139 9.21 5.16 5.64
CA ALA A 139 10.23 4.20 6.08
C ALA A 139 10.18 3.95 7.61
N ALA A 140 9.99 4.99 8.42
CA ALA A 140 9.88 4.86 9.87
C ALA A 140 8.65 4.04 10.31
N TYR A 141 7.51 4.20 9.64
CA TYR A 141 6.32 3.39 9.94
C TYR A 141 6.44 1.97 9.42
N LEU A 142 7.07 1.75 8.27
CA LEU A 142 7.35 0.39 7.78
C LEU A 142 8.29 -0.34 8.76
N GLU A 143 9.31 0.34 9.30
CA GLU A 143 10.17 -0.24 10.34
C GLU A 143 9.40 -0.58 11.60
N ARG A 144 8.47 0.28 12.06
CA ARG A 144 7.59 -0.05 13.19
C ARG A 144 6.73 -1.28 12.90
N CYS A 145 6.19 -1.38 11.68
CA CYS A 145 5.44 -2.57 11.24
C CYS A 145 6.28 -3.83 11.35
N ARG A 146 7.50 -3.82 10.76
CA ARG A 146 8.45 -4.93 10.84
C ARG A 146 8.78 -5.28 12.28
N ALA A 147 9.15 -4.28 13.09
CA ALA A 147 9.50 -4.50 14.49
C ALA A 147 8.34 -5.10 15.29
N GLY A 148 7.10 -4.63 15.07
CA GLY A 148 5.91 -5.19 15.69
C GLY A 148 5.66 -6.65 15.29
N VAL A 149 5.82 -6.99 14.02
CA VAL A 149 5.73 -8.37 13.52
C VAL A 149 6.82 -9.23 14.15
N HIS A 150 8.08 -8.76 14.14
CA HIS A 150 9.22 -9.52 14.66
C HIS A 150 9.23 -9.66 16.18
N ALA A 151 8.55 -8.78 16.93
CA ALA A 151 8.35 -8.94 18.36
C ALA A 151 7.52 -10.20 18.70
N LEU A 152 6.60 -10.59 17.80
CA LEU A 152 5.76 -11.79 17.95
C LEU A 152 6.28 -12.99 17.16
N ARG A 153 6.88 -12.77 16.01
CA ARG A 153 7.40 -13.78 15.09
C ARG A 153 8.80 -13.38 14.59
N PRO A 154 9.85 -13.59 15.39
CA PRO A 154 11.22 -13.27 15.01
C PRO A 154 11.60 -13.92 13.68
N GLY A 155 12.19 -13.13 12.77
CA GLY A 155 12.67 -13.61 11.47
C GLY A 155 11.59 -13.88 10.42
N LEU A 156 10.30 -13.65 10.72
CA LEU A 156 9.24 -13.81 9.72
C LEU A 156 9.50 -12.89 8.51
N PRO A 157 9.53 -13.42 7.27
CA PRO A 157 9.73 -12.60 6.08
C PRO A 157 8.72 -11.47 5.96
N VAL A 158 9.21 -10.27 5.67
CA VAL A 158 8.40 -9.07 5.41
C VAL A 158 8.70 -8.58 4.00
N VAL A 159 7.67 -8.48 3.16
CA VAL A 159 7.80 -7.89 1.83
C VAL A 159 7.12 -6.54 1.82
N ALA A 160 7.87 -5.49 1.46
CA ALA A 160 7.30 -4.17 1.21
C ALA A 160 7.07 -3.98 -0.29
N LEU A 161 5.91 -3.45 -0.68
CA LEU A 161 5.67 -3.08 -2.07
C LEU A 161 6.22 -1.67 -2.33
N ALA A 162 7.04 -1.52 -3.39
CA ALA A 162 7.45 -0.20 -3.88
C ALA A 162 6.22 0.60 -4.35
N PRO A 163 6.24 1.96 -4.24
CA PRO A 163 5.09 2.78 -4.61
C PRO A 163 4.77 2.67 -6.09
N SER A 164 3.57 2.19 -6.41
CA SER A 164 3.07 2.02 -7.77
C SER A 164 3.08 3.35 -8.54
N VAL A 165 3.12 3.27 -9.85
CA VAL A 165 2.84 4.41 -10.73
C VAL A 165 1.33 4.64 -10.85
N HIS A 166 0.94 5.85 -11.30
CA HIS A 166 -0.46 6.17 -11.58
C HIS A 166 -0.57 7.18 -12.73
N ARG A 167 -1.76 7.29 -13.31
CA ARG A 167 -2.19 8.32 -14.26
C ARG A 167 -3.48 9.00 -13.82
N ALA A 168 -3.72 9.08 -12.52
CA ALA A 168 -4.97 9.63 -11.96
C ALA A 168 -5.02 11.16 -12.11
N ALA A 169 -6.10 11.65 -12.72
CA ALA A 169 -6.36 13.07 -12.87
C ALA A 169 -6.55 13.78 -11.52
N ASP A 170 -7.12 13.08 -10.54
CA ASP A 170 -7.32 13.59 -9.18
C ASP A 170 -6.02 13.98 -8.47
N TYR A 171 -4.88 13.47 -8.94
CA TYR A 171 -3.53 13.80 -8.46
C TYR A 171 -2.69 14.55 -9.51
N GLY A 172 -3.34 15.13 -10.53
CA GLY A 172 -2.72 15.95 -11.55
C GLY A 172 -1.80 15.22 -12.51
N LEU A 173 -2.00 13.91 -12.68
CA LEU A 173 -1.15 13.04 -13.51
C LEU A 173 0.32 13.05 -13.08
N ALA A 174 0.64 13.55 -11.88
CA ALA A 174 1.99 13.74 -11.38
C ALA A 174 2.21 12.97 -10.07
N HIS A 175 3.42 12.43 -9.93
CA HIS A 175 3.82 11.64 -8.76
C HIS A 175 5.18 12.13 -8.22
N PRO A 176 5.27 13.38 -7.75
CA PRO A 176 6.55 14.02 -7.46
C PRO A 176 7.34 13.35 -6.33
N HIS A 177 6.67 12.70 -5.39
CA HIS A 177 7.32 12.08 -4.24
C HIS A 177 7.62 10.59 -4.43
N ARG A 178 7.21 9.96 -5.55
CA ARG A 178 7.37 8.52 -5.75
C ARG A 178 8.83 8.08 -5.64
N ALA A 179 9.72 8.70 -6.43
CA ALA A 179 11.14 8.32 -6.44
C ALA A 179 11.81 8.49 -5.07
N ALA A 180 11.49 9.57 -4.34
CA ALA A 180 12.03 9.79 -3.00
C ALA A 180 11.49 8.77 -1.98
N THR A 181 10.22 8.38 -2.08
CA THR A 181 9.60 7.35 -1.23
C THR A 181 10.18 5.97 -1.54
N ASP A 182 10.31 5.64 -2.81
CA ASP A 182 10.93 4.40 -3.28
C ASP A 182 12.37 4.27 -2.75
N ALA A 183 13.20 5.28 -2.96
CA ALA A 183 14.56 5.32 -2.44
C ALA A 183 14.63 5.21 -0.91
N ALA A 184 13.66 5.76 -0.17
CA ALA A 184 13.61 5.64 1.28
C ALA A 184 13.26 4.21 1.72
N ILE A 185 12.34 3.54 1.01
CA ILE A 185 11.95 2.14 1.27
C ILE A 185 13.14 1.21 1.00
N HIS A 186 13.82 1.38 -0.14
CA HIS A 186 15.00 0.56 -0.46
C HIS A 186 16.13 0.73 0.55
N ARG A 187 16.43 1.97 0.97
CA ARG A 187 17.43 2.20 2.02
C ARG A 187 17.06 1.57 3.35
N TRP A 188 15.79 1.65 3.74
CA TRP A 188 15.30 0.98 4.94
C TRP A 188 15.45 -0.54 4.82
N ALA A 189 15.01 -1.13 3.73
CA ALA A 189 15.06 -2.57 3.52
C ALA A 189 16.49 -3.11 3.51
N ALA A 190 17.43 -2.37 2.95
CA ALA A 190 18.86 -2.76 2.94
C ALA A 190 19.48 -2.88 4.34
N GLY A 191 18.95 -2.17 5.33
CA GLY A 191 19.39 -2.24 6.72
C GLY A 191 18.47 -3.05 7.65
N ALA A 192 17.34 -3.57 7.15
CA ALA A 192 16.33 -4.24 7.97
C ALA A 192 16.37 -5.76 7.75
N PRO A 193 16.57 -6.58 8.80
CA PRO A 193 16.63 -8.03 8.65
C PRO A 193 15.29 -8.60 8.19
N ALA A 194 15.34 -9.63 7.34
CA ALA A 194 14.21 -10.36 6.77
C ALA A 194 13.21 -9.46 6.01
N VAL A 195 13.68 -8.34 5.44
CA VAL A 195 12.90 -7.45 4.58
C VAL A 195 13.34 -7.57 3.14
N THR A 196 12.39 -7.63 2.24
CA THR A 196 12.61 -7.57 0.78
C THR A 196 11.63 -6.57 0.17
N VAL A 197 12.02 -5.88 -0.90
CA VAL A 197 11.16 -4.95 -1.64
C VAL A 197 10.75 -5.60 -2.96
N LEU A 198 9.44 -5.58 -3.26
CA LEU A 198 8.93 -5.94 -4.56
C LEU A 198 8.77 -4.67 -5.41
N ASP A 199 9.46 -4.61 -6.55
CA ASP A 199 9.42 -3.49 -7.50
C ASP A 199 8.11 -3.50 -8.31
N VAL A 200 7.05 -2.98 -7.71
CA VAL A 200 5.74 -2.89 -8.35
C VAL A 200 5.75 -2.03 -9.62
N PRO A 201 6.44 -0.87 -9.67
CA PRO A 201 6.56 -0.09 -10.90
C PRO A 201 7.09 -0.88 -12.10
N ALA A 202 8.08 -1.73 -11.91
CA ALA A 202 8.62 -2.57 -12.98
C ALA A 202 7.60 -3.58 -13.52
N LEU A 203 6.67 -4.04 -12.67
CA LEU A 203 5.67 -5.05 -13.02
C LEU A 203 4.44 -4.47 -13.71
N VAL A 204 3.99 -3.30 -13.27
CA VAL A 204 2.71 -2.73 -13.72
C VAL A 204 2.83 -1.39 -14.44
N GLY A 205 4.05 -0.86 -14.61
CA GLY A 205 4.27 0.49 -15.14
C GLY A 205 3.65 0.67 -16.52
N GLU A 206 3.96 -0.18 -17.48
CA GLU A 206 3.40 -0.13 -18.82
C GLU A 206 1.88 -0.32 -18.83
N HIS A 207 1.37 -1.26 -18.00
CA HIS A 207 -0.05 -1.53 -17.87
C HIS A 207 -0.83 -0.31 -17.36
N VAL A 208 -0.36 0.34 -16.28
CA VAL A 208 -1.03 1.51 -15.69
C VAL A 208 -0.91 2.73 -16.59
N LEU A 209 0.30 3.04 -17.06
CA LEU A 209 0.56 4.21 -17.90
C LEU A 209 -0.06 4.07 -19.29
N GLY A 210 -0.17 2.85 -19.81
CA GLY A 210 -0.90 2.53 -21.03
C GLY A 210 -2.43 2.59 -20.91
N GLY A 211 -2.96 2.74 -19.69
CA GLY A 211 -4.41 2.86 -19.45
C GLY A 211 -5.19 1.55 -19.46
N HIS A 212 -4.51 0.43 -19.23
CA HIS A 212 -5.12 -0.89 -19.19
C HIS A 212 -5.70 -1.27 -17.81
N GLY A 213 -5.60 -0.36 -16.83
CA GLY A 213 -6.21 -0.51 -15.49
C GLY A 213 -7.60 0.11 -15.39
N ASN A 214 -7.99 0.46 -14.17
CA ASN A 214 -9.22 1.19 -13.90
C ASN A 214 -9.18 2.58 -14.54
N PRO A 215 -10.31 3.10 -15.05
CA PRO A 215 -10.42 4.47 -15.57
C PRO A 215 -9.99 5.58 -14.60
N ASP A 216 -9.96 5.31 -13.28
CA ASP A 216 -9.47 6.26 -12.28
C ASP A 216 -7.95 6.52 -12.36
N GLY A 217 -7.22 5.64 -13.09
CA GLY A 217 -5.78 5.73 -13.29
C GLY A 217 -4.92 5.35 -12.09
N LEU A 218 -5.52 4.79 -11.02
CA LEU A 218 -4.83 4.30 -9.82
C LEU A 218 -4.84 2.78 -9.72
N HIS A 219 -6.02 2.18 -9.87
CA HIS A 219 -6.21 0.76 -9.65
C HIS A 219 -5.86 -0.08 -10.89
N TRP A 220 -5.33 -1.26 -10.64
CA TRP A 220 -4.84 -2.14 -11.69
C TRP A 220 -5.96 -2.93 -12.36
N GLY A 221 -5.76 -3.28 -13.64
CA GLY A 221 -6.52 -4.32 -14.30
C GLY A 221 -6.06 -5.72 -13.86
N TRP A 222 -6.77 -6.75 -14.27
CA TRP A 222 -6.46 -8.13 -13.89
C TRP A 222 -5.06 -8.57 -14.30
N ALA A 223 -4.54 -8.09 -15.42
CA ALA A 223 -3.15 -8.37 -15.84
C ALA A 223 -2.12 -7.79 -14.85
N GLY A 224 -2.37 -6.59 -14.30
CA GLY A 224 -1.53 -6.00 -13.27
C GLY A 224 -1.56 -6.81 -11.96
N HIS A 225 -2.75 -7.26 -11.55
CA HIS A 225 -2.88 -8.16 -10.40
C HIS A 225 -2.13 -9.47 -10.62
N ALA A 226 -2.25 -10.08 -11.80
CA ALA A 226 -1.54 -11.31 -12.13
C ALA A 226 -0.02 -11.10 -12.05
N ALA A 227 0.51 -10.04 -12.68
CA ALA A 227 1.94 -9.76 -12.68
C ALA A 227 2.50 -9.59 -11.26
N VAL A 228 1.81 -8.85 -10.40
CA VAL A 228 2.24 -8.63 -9.01
C VAL A 228 2.12 -9.91 -8.19
N GLY A 229 1.04 -10.67 -8.34
CA GLY A 229 0.82 -11.93 -7.61
C GLY A 229 1.87 -12.99 -7.93
N GLU A 230 2.17 -13.19 -9.22
CA GLU A 230 3.19 -14.14 -9.68
C GLU A 230 4.60 -13.73 -9.21
N ALA A 231 4.94 -12.46 -9.35
CA ALA A 231 6.25 -11.96 -8.92
C ALA A 231 6.44 -12.07 -7.39
N LEU A 232 5.41 -11.78 -6.61
CA LEU A 232 5.44 -11.95 -5.15
C LEU A 232 5.63 -13.41 -4.76
N ALA A 233 4.94 -14.33 -5.41
CA ALA A 233 5.09 -15.76 -5.15
C ALA A 233 6.52 -16.23 -5.44
N GLY A 234 7.09 -15.83 -6.58
CA GLY A 234 8.48 -16.14 -6.93
C GLY A 234 9.49 -15.58 -5.93
N LEU A 235 9.27 -14.32 -5.49
CA LEU A 235 10.11 -13.69 -4.48
C LEU A 235 10.10 -14.45 -3.16
N LEU A 236 8.91 -14.83 -2.67
CA LEU A 236 8.76 -15.54 -1.39
C LEU A 236 9.28 -16.99 -1.45
N ALA A 237 9.14 -17.67 -2.58
CA ALA A 237 9.73 -18.99 -2.79
C ALA A 237 11.27 -18.92 -2.67
N ALA A 238 11.90 -17.94 -3.33
CA ALA A 238 13.34 -17.72 -3.27
C ALA A 238 13.87 -17.33 -1.88
N VAL A 239 13.03 -16.69 -1.04
CA VAL A 239 13.37 -16.39 0.35
C VAL A 239 13.27 -17.63 1.24
N GLY A 240 12.27 -18.50 0.99
CA GLY A 240 12.08 -19.75 1.73
C GLY A 240 13.15 -20.81 1.48
N ASP A 241 13.84 -20.75 0.33
CA ASP A 241 14.90 -21.68 -0.07
C ASP A 241 16.30 -21.27 0.44
N ARG A 242 16.42 -20.13 1.11
CA ARG A 242 17.70 -19.72 1.72
C ARG A 242 17.92 -20.50 3.03
N PRO A 243 19.07 -21.21 3.15
CA PRO A 243 19.40 -22.00 4.33
C PRO A 243 19.61 -21.16 5.58
#